data_6c9c268044bf39fac6f4e4ee4d511f8c
#
_entry.id   6c9c268044bf39fac6f4e4ee4d511f8c
#
_cell.length_a   1.000
_cell.length_b   1.000
_cell.length_c   1.000
_cell.angle_alpha   90.00
_cell.angle_beta   90.00
_cell.angle_gamma   90.00
#
_symmetry.space_group_name_H-M   'P 1'
#
loop_
_entity.id
_entity.type
_entity.pdbx_description
1 polymer ?
#
loop_
_entity_poly.entity_id
_entity_poly.type
_entity_poly.pdbx_seq_one_letter_code
_entity_poly.pdbx_strand_id
1 'polypeptide(L)'
;IVEGGEPKIIENKEGNRTTPSIVAVSRSNERLAGLLAKRQAVTNPKNTLFSVKRLIGRKFSDQEVKKDKELLPYEIKEGQNGGVEVKMGDAWYRPEEISAMILVKLKHDAEEKLGEKIEEAIITVPAYFDDSQRKATQAAGEIADLKVRRIINEPTAAALAYGLNKKKEEKIVVYD
;
A
#
# COMPACT_ATOMS: atom_id res chain seq x y z
N ILE A 1 -7.20 -9.02 10.26
CA ILE A 1 -8.51 -8.80 10.87
C ILE A 1 -8.48 -9.10 12.37
N VAL A 2 -9.47 -8.62 13.11
CA VAL A 2 -9.70 -9.00 14.51
C VAL A 2 -10.99 -9.81 14.54
N GLU A 3 -10.90 -11.04 15.01
CA GLU A 3 -12.05 -11.95 15.11
C GLU A 3 -12.08 -12.54 16.54
N GLY A 4 -13.20 -12.39 17.24
CA GLY A 4 -13.32 -12.83 18.63
C GLY A 4 -12.35 -12.14 19.61
N GLY A 5 -11.87 -10.94 19.28
CA GLY A 5 -10.87 -10.20 20.07
C GLY A 5 -9.42 -10.57 19.77
N GLU A 6 -9.17 -11.53 18.89
CA GLU A 6 -7.83 -11.99 18.53
C GLU A 6 -7.46 -11.57 17.10
N PRO A 7 -6.22 -11.06 16.87
CA PRO A 7 -5.76 -10.73 15.53
C PRO A 7 -5.47 -12.01 14.73
N LYS A 8 -6.02 -12.08 13.53
CA LYS A 8 -5.82 -13.19 12.59
C LYS A 8 -5.35 -12.69 11.24
N ILE A 9 -4.40 -13.42 10.65
CA ILE A 9 -4.00 -13.19 9.26
C ILE A 9 -4.93 -14.05 8.39
N ILE A 10 -5.65 -13.40 7.47
CA ILE A 10 -6.47 -14.09 6.48
C ILE A 10 -5.72 -14.22 5.16
N GLU A 11 -6.02 -15.27 4.43
CA GLU A 11 -5.51 -15.48 3.08
C GLU A 11 -6.27 -14.62 2.08
N ASN A 12 -5.55 -14.09 1.11
CA ASN A 12 -6.16 -13.40 -0.03
C ASN A 12 -6.81 -14.40 -1.00
N LYS A 13 -7.46 -13.90 -2.03
CA LYS A 13 -8.15 -14.73 -3.06
C LYS A 13 -7.23 -15.74 -3.74
N GLU A 14 -5.95 -15.45 -3.83
CA GLU A 14 -4.93 -16.33 -4.40
C GLU A 14 -4.36 -17.35 -3.40
N GLY A 15 -4.90 -17.42 -2.17
CA GLY A 15 -4.45 -18.34 -1.11
C GLY A 15 -3.16 -17.92 -0.39
N ASN A 16 -2.71 -16.70 -0.57
CA ASN A 16 -1.49 -16.18 0.06
C ASN A 16 -1.82 -15.29 1.27
N ARG A 17 -0.94 -15.31 2.27
CA ARG A 17 -1.04 -14.44 3.46
C ARG A 17 -0.48 -13.03 3.24
N THR A 18 0.11 -12.78 2.08
CA THR A 18 0.63 -11.48 1.67
C THR A 18 0.15 -11.15 0.26
N THR A 19 -0.09 -9.87 -0.01
CA THR A 19 -0.47 -9.36 -1.32
C THR A 19 0.61 -8.41 -1.81
N PRO A 20 1.21 -8.67 -2.99
CA PRO A 20 2.18 -7.74 -3.56
C PRO A 20 1.58 -6.34 -3.76
N SER A 21 2.27 -5.30 -3.30
CA SER A 21 1.88 -3.89 -3.50
C SER A 21 2.22 -3.45 -4.92
N ILE A 22 1.60 -4.09 -5.90
CA ILE A 22 1.81 -3.88 -7.34
C ILE A 22 0.45 -3.70 -8.00
N VAL A 23 0.34 -2.67 -8.83
CA VAL A 23 -0.86 -2.36 -9.63
C VAL A 23 -0.45 -2.25 -11.09
N ALA A 24 -1.30 -2.70 -11.99
CA ALA A 24 -1.02 -2.63 -13.40
C ALA A 24 -2.29 -2.41 -14.23
N VAL A 25 -2.10 -1.99 -15.46
CA VAL A 25 -3.11 -2.11 -16.50
C VAL A 25 -2.64 -3.13 -17.54
N SER A 26 -3.50 -4.07 -17.89
CA SER A 26 -3.21 -5.09 -18.90
C SER A 26 -3.27 -4.50 -20.32
N ARG A 27 -2.85 -5.29 -21.31
CA ARG A 27 -3.00 -4.91 -22.73
C ARG A 27 -4.47 -4.81 -23.17
N SER A 28 -5.37 -5.49 -22.48
CA SER A 28 -6.84 -5.39 -22.65
C SER A 28 -7.48 -4.25 -21.87
N ASN A 29 -6.66 -3.37 -21.30
CA ASN A 29 -7.09 -2.22 -20.47
C ASN A 29 -7.80 -2.59 -19.16
N GLU A 30 -7.53 -3.78 -18.63
CA GLU A 30 -8.04 -4.23 -17.33
C GLU A 30 -7.10 -3.80 -16.21
N ARG A 31 -7.65 -3.32 -15.10
CA ARG A 31 -6.87 -3.03 -13.89
C ARG A 31 -6.56 -4.32 -13.14
N LEU A 32 -5.30 -4.50 -12.81
CA LEU A 32 -4.78 -5.64 -12.06
C LEU A 32 -4.13 -5.15 -10.78
N ALA A 33 -4.28 -5.90 -9.69
CA ALA A 33 -3.63 -5.63 -8.43
C ALA A 33 -3.07 -6.93 -7.82
N GLY A 34 -2.03 -6.81 -7.01
CA GLY A 34 -1.43 -7.94 -6.31
C GLY A 34 -0.66 -8.88 -7.24
N LEU A 35 -0.90 -10.18 -7.07
CA LEU A 35 -0.17 -11.23 -7.80
C LEU A 35 -0.36 -11.17 -9.32
N LEU A 36 -1.58 -10.86 -9.77
CA LEU A 36 -1.87 -10.75 -11.21
C LEU A 36 -1.07 -9.62 -11.84
N ALA A 37 -1.01 -8.45 -11.19
CA ALA A 37 -0.17 -7.34 -11.65
C ALA A 37 1.31 -7.71 -11.64
N LYS A 38 1.80 -8.41 -10.61
CA LYS A 38 3.19 -8.87 -10.52
C LYS A 38 3.59 -9.77 -11.69
N ARG A 39 2.71 -10.66 -12.11
CA ARG A 39 2.99 -11.62 -13.19
C ARG A 39 3.29 -10.96 -14.54
N GLN A 40 2.71 -9.79 -14.83
CA GLN A 40 2.98 -9.06 -16.06
C GLN A 40 4.15 -8.07 -15.99
N ALA A 41 4.79 -7.90 -14.84
CA ALA A 41 5.84 -6.89 -14.65
C ALA A 41 6.99 -7.01 -15.67
N VAL A 42 7.35 -8.22 -16.08
CA VAL A 42 8.42 -8.48 -17.06
C VAL A 42 7.97 -8.14 -18.49
N THR A 43 6.71 -8.43 -18.83
CA THR A 43 6.19 -8.28 -20.20
C THR A 43 5.54 -6.93 -20.46
N ASN A 44 5.18 -6.20 -19.40
CA ASN A 44 4.53 -4.88 -19.47
C ASN A 44 5.03 -3.95 -18.35
N PRO A 45 6.36 -3.71 -18.24
CA PRO A 45 6.94 -2.96 -17.13
C PRO A 45 6.47 -1.51 -17.06
N LYS A 46 6.24 -0.85 -18.20
CA LYS A 46 5.79 0.56 -18.24
C LYS A 46 4.40 0.79 -17.65
N ASN A 47 3.56 -0.24 -17.65
CA ASN A 47 2.19 -0.20 -17.13
C ASN A 47 2.02 -1.05 -15.88
N THR A 48 3.12 -1.36 -15.18
CA THR A 48 3.13 -2.12 -13.93
C THR A 48 3.85 -1.30 -12.86
N LEU A 49 3.08 -0.77 -11.92
CA LEU A 49 3.54 0.14 -10.90
C LEU A 49 3.87 -0.63 -9.62
N PHE A 50 5.07 -0.46 -9.12
CA PHE A 50 5.57 -1.01 -7.85
C PHE A 50 6.38 0.06 -7.11
N SER A 51 6.69 -0.16 -5.84
CA SER A 51 7.43 0.79 -4.98
C SER A 51 6.79 2.17 -4.86
N VAL A 52 5.50 2.32 -5.17
CA VAL A 52 4.78 3.60 -5.13
C VAL A 52 4.76 4.20 -3.72
N LYS A 53 4.89 3.37 -2.68
CA LYS A 53 5.05 3.79 -1.29
C LYS A 53 6.24 4.75 -1.09
N ARG A 54 7.27 4.69 -1.93
CA ARG A 54 8.43 5.59 -1.88
C ARG A 54 8.12 6.99 -2.40
N LEU A 55 7.05 7.12 -3.21
CA LEU A 55 6.62 8.37 -3.84
C LEU A 55 5.46 9.04 -3.10
N ILE A 56 4.74 8.30 -2.25
CA ILE A 56 3.54 8.80 -1.57
C ILE A 56 3.88 9.98 -0.66
N GLY A 57 3.09 11.06 -0.78
CA GLY A 57 3.24 12.28 0.03
C GLY A 57 4.49 13.12 -0.25
N ARG A 58 5.30 12.74 -1.25
CA ARG A 58 6.54 13.45 -1.61
C ARG A 58 6.30 14.55 -2.65
N LYS A 59 7.25 15.49 -2.70
CA LYS A 59 7.34 16.50 -3.76
C LYS A 59 8.17 15.95 -4.92
N PHE A 60 7.81 16.34 -6.14
CA PHE A 60 8.57 15.96 -7.34
C PHE A 60 10.02 16.50 -7.30
N SER A 61 10.25 17.64 -6.59
CA SER A 61 11.57 18.22 -6.39
C SER A 61 12.49 17.43 -5.46
N ASP A 62 11.95 16.49 -4.67
CA ASP A 62 12.72 15.71 -3.69
C ASP A 62 13.80 14.86 -4.37
N GLN A 63 14.97 14.77 -3.73
CA GLN A 63 16.12 14.04 -4.30
C GLN A 63 15.83 12.54 -4.46
N GLU A 64 15.08 11.96 -3.53
CA GLU A 64 14.66 10.56 -3.60
C GLU A 64 13.77 10.30 -4.81
N VAL A 65 12.83 11.21 -5.12
CA VAL A 65 11.96 11.10 -6.29
C VAL A 65 12.77 11.21 -7.59
N LYS A 66 13.78 12.09 -7.63
CA LYS A 66 14.68 12.21 -8.80
C LYS A 66 15.46 10.93 -9.04
N LYS A 67 15.99 10.30 -7.98
CA LYS A 67 16.70 9.02 -8.08
C LYS A 67 15.77 7.90 -8.52
N ASP A 68 14.57 7.81 -7.92
CA ASP A 68 13.59 6.79 -8.27
C ASP A 68 13.11 6.92 -9.73
N LYS A 69 12.99 8.15 -10.25
CA LYS A 69 12.63 8.41 -11.65
C LYS A 69 13.61 7.79 -12.65
N GLU A 70 14.89 7.69 -12.30
CA GLU A 70 15.91 7.08 -13.17
C GLU A 70 15.89 5.54 -13.12
N LEU A 71 15.35 4.97 -12.04
CA LEU A 71 15.36 3.53 -11.77
C LEU A 71 14.04 2.83 -12.12
N LEU A 72 12.93 3.55 -12.07
CA LEU A 72 11.60 2.99 -12.28
C LEU A 72 11.29 2.87 -13.79
N PRO A 73 10.70 1.75 -14.23
CA PRO A 73 10.40 1.52 -15.64
C PRO A 73 9.18 2.30 -16.16
N TYR A 74 8.40 2.90 -15.27
CA TYR A 74 7.20 3.68 -15.60
C TYR A 74 7.45 5.18 -15.48
N GLU A 75 6.64 5.97 -16.16
CA GLU A 75 6.81 7.41 -16.23
C GLU A 75 6.35 8.11 -14.94
N ILE A 76 7.12 9.10 -14.50
CA ILE A 76 6.83 9.97 -13.36
C ILE A 76 6.95 11.41 -13.82
N LYS A 77 6.00 12.25 -13.46
CA LYS A 77 6.02 13.70 -13.70
C LYS A 77 5.64 14.50 -12.46
N GLU A 78 5.87 15.79 -12.54
CA GLU A 78 5.33 16.74 -11.58
C GLU A 78 3.81 16.89 -11.79
N GLY A 79 3.07 16.71 -10.73
CA GLY A 79 1.63 16.89 -10.69
C GLY A 79 1.23 18.22 -10.07
N GLN A 80 -0.04 18.36 -9.75
CA GLN A 80 -0.57 19.57 -9.10
C GLN A 80 0.13 19.83 -7.76
N ASN A 81 0.32 21.11 -7.44
CA ASN A 81 0.97 21.58 -6.20
C ASN A 81 2.39 21.02 -5.97
N GLY A 82 3.10 20.67 -7.04
CA GLY A 82 4.45 20.10 -6.95
C GLY A 82 4.49 18.67 -6.42
N GLY A 83 3.37 17.95 -6.37
CA GLY A 83 3.31 16.55 -6.02
C GLY A 83 3.85 15.65 -7.13
N VAL A 84 3.83 14.35 -6.89
CA VAL A 84 4.23 13.32 -7.86
C VAL A 84 3.00 12.74 -8.54
N GLU A 85 3.06 12.55 -9.85
CA GLU A 85 2.13 11.72 -10.60
C GLU A 85 2.86 10.60 -11.34
N VAL A 86 2.27 9.43 -11.38
CA VAL A 86 2.76 8.23 -12.06
C VAL A 86 1.82 7.84 -13.19
N LYS A 87 2.37 7.39 -14.31
CA LYS A 87 1.58 6.98 -15.47
C LYS A 87 1.24 5.50 -15.42
N MET A 88 -0.01 5.16 -15.68
CA MET A 88 -0.45 3.79 -15.87
C MET A 88 -1.47 3.74 -17.03
N GLY A 89 -1.15 3.05 -18.10
CA GLY A 89 -1.90 3.14 -19.35
C GLY A 89 -1.84 4.56 -19.90
N ASP A 90 -2.99 5.11 -20.26
CA ASP A 90 -3.12 6.46 -20.83
C ASP A 90 -3.41 7.53 -19.75
N ALA A 91 -3.47 7.16 -18.48
CA ALA A 91 -3.84 8.05 -17.39
C ALA A 91 -2.68 8.30 -16.40
N TRP A 92 -2.76 9.47 -15.74
CA TRP A 92 -1.86 9.87 -14.67
C TRP A 92 -2.58 9.75 -13.33
N TYR A 93 -1.89 9.23 -12.34
CA TYR A 93 -2.42 8.97 -10.99
C TYR A 93 -1.48 9.52 -9.94
N ARG A 94 -2.04 10.01 -8.86
CA ARG A 94 -1.26 10.32 -7.66
C ARG A 94 -0.89 9.01 -6.94
N PRO A 95 0.26 8.96 -6.23
CA PRO A 95 0.68 7.76 -5.50
C PRO A 95 -0.37 7.22 -4.52
N GLU A 96 -1.14 8.10 -3.86
CA GLU A 96 -2.24 7.69 -2.98
C GLU A 96 -3.38 6.98 -3.73
N GLU A 97 -3.67 7.34 -4.97
CA GLU A 97 -4.68 6.66 -5.78
C GLU A 97 -4.24 5.24 -6.17
N ILE A 98 -2.96 5.06 -6.49
CA ILE A 98 -2.39 3.73 -6.74
C ILE A 98 -2.36 2.89 -5.46
N SER A 99 -2.00 3.49 -4.33
CA SER A 99 -2.02 2.82 -3.03
C SER A 99 -3.44 2.40 -2.64
N ALA A 100 -4.43 3.24 -2.94
CA ALA A 100 -5.85 2.92 -2.73
C ALA A 100 -6.29 1.68 -3.53
N MET A 101 -5.79 1.47 -4.75
CA MET A 101 -6.11 0.26 -5.54
C MET A 101 -5.64 -1.02 -4.86
N ILE A 102 -4.50 -0.98 -4.14
CA ILE A 102 -4.04 -2.11 -3.31
C ILE A 102 -4.97 -2.31 -2.11
N LEU A 103 -5.36 -1.23 -1.43
CA LEU A 103 -6.26 -1.30 -0.29
C LEU A 103 -7.65 -1.81 -0.68
N VAL A 104 -8.17 -1.40 -1.84
CA VAL A 104 -9.42 -1.93 -2.42
C VAL A 104 -9.31 -3.45 -2.65
N LYS A 105 -8.20 -3.93 -3.21
CA LYS A 105 -7.95 -5.37 -3.38
C LYS A 105 -7.97 -6.10 -2.03
N LEU A 106 -7.25 -5.58 -1.03
CA LEU A 106 -7.21 -6.17 0.31
C LEU A 106 -8.58 -6.18 0.98
N LYS A 107 -9.33 -5.07 0.88
CA LYS A 107 -10.70 -4.96 1.37
C LYS A 107 -11.60 -6.03 0.74
N HIS A 108 -11.59 -6.09 -0.59
CA HIS A 108 -12.41 -7.06 -1.33
C HIS A 108 -12.09 -8.51 -0.97
N ASP A 109 -10.79 -8.87 -0.92
CA ASP A 109 -10.38 -10.23 -0.55
C ASP A 109 -10.82 -10.59 0.88
N ALA A 110 -10.74 -9.64 1.79
CA ALA A 110 -11.17 -9.83 3.16
C ALA A 110 -12.71 -9.96 3.26
N GLU A 111 -13.46 -9.11 2.57
CA GLU A 111 -14.94 -9.18 2.52
C GLU A 111 -15.42 -10.51 1.90
N GLU A 112 -14.78 -10.96 0.81
CA GLU A 112 -15.10 -12.25 0.18
C GLU A 112 -14.83 -13.42 1.15
N LYS A 113 -13.72 -13.35 1.91
CA LYS A 113 -13.36 -14.41 2.88
C LYS A 113 -14.27 -14.46 4.10
N LEU A 114 -14.72 -13.30 4.57
CA LEU A 114 -15.51 -13.16 5.81
C LEU A 114 -17.02 -13.21 5.55
N GLY A 115 -17.46 -12.93 4.33
CA GLY A 115 -18.88 -12.82 3.99
C GLY A 115 -19.56 -11.55 4.55
N GLU A 116 -18.77 -10.56 4.98
CA GLU A 116 -19.26 -9.30 5.56
C GLU A 116 -18.46 -8.09 5.06
N LYS A 117 -19.06 -6.90 5.14
CA LYS A 117 -18.40 -5.65 4.73
C LYS A 117 -17.34 -5.21 5.72
N ILE A 118 -16.26 -4.65 5.20
CA ILE A 118 -15.18 -4.04 5.97
C ILE A 118 -15.24 -2.53 5.79
N GLU A 119 -15.52 -1.81 6.87
CA GLU A 119 -15.66 -0.36 6.87
C GLU A 119 -14.45 0.36 7.44
N GLU A 120 -13.69 -0.27 8.32
CA GLU A 120 -12.62 0.36 9.08
C GLU A 120 -11.27 -0.35 8.90
N ALA A 121 -10.19 0.43 8.96
CA ALA A 121 -8.83 -0.11 8.89
C ALA A 121 -7.87 0.63 9.82
N ILE A 122 -6.85 -0.10 10.27
CA ILE A 122 -5.61 0.46 10.80
C ILE A 122 -4.54 0.21 9.72
N ILE A 123 -3.83 1.26 9.33
CA ILE A 123 -2.81 1.18 8.28
C ILE A 123 -1.44 1.44 8.91
N THR A 124 -0.45 0.64 8.54
CA THR A 124 0.92 0.81 9.02
C THR A 124 1.77 1.58 8.01
N VAL A 125 2.70 2.37 8.54
CA VAL A 125 3.67 3.13 7.76
C VAL A 125 5.07 3.00 8.37
N PRO A 126 6.14 3.17 7.59
CA PRO A 126 7.49 3.24 8.12
C PRO A 126 7.62 4.32 9.20
N ALA A 127 8.47 4.07 10.21
CA ALA A 127 8.64 5.01 11.32
C ALA A 127 9.16 6.39 10.87
N TYR A 128 9.93 6.44 9.78
CA TYR A 128 10.49 7.67 9.21
C TYR A 128 9.53 8.47 8.33
N PHE A 129 8.30 7.99 8.08
CA PHE A 129 7.31 8.76 7.32
C PHE A 129 6.99 10.07 8.03
N ASP A 130 7.07 11.17 7.28
CA ASP A 130 6.65 12.48 7.72
C ASP A 130 5.11 12.66 7.69
N ASP A 131 4.64 13.81 8.15
CA ASP A 131 3.20 14.11 8.22
C ASP A 131 2.52 14.10 6.84
N SER A 132 3.22 14.54 5.79
CA SER A 132 2.67 14.55 4.42
C SER A 132 2.44 13.14 3.92
N GLN A 133 3.41 12.24 4.15
CA GLN A 133 3.32 10.83 3.77
C GLN A 133 2.25 10.08 4.57
N ARG A 134 2.09 10.40 5.86
CA ARG A 134 1.04 9.84 6.72
C ARG A 134 -0.35 10.28 6.26
N LYS A 135 -0.53 11.58 5.97
CA LYS A 135 -1.79 12.12 5.43
C LYS A 135 -2.13 11.53 4.07
N ALA A 136 -1.15 11.39 3.18
CA ALA A 136 -1.36 10.76 1.87
C ALA A 136 -1.72 9.27 2.01
N THR A 137 -1.14 8.55 2.97
CA THR A 137 -1.51 7.16 3.28
C THR A 137 -2.93 7.08 3.86
N GLN A 138 -3.33 8.02 4.71
CA GLN A 138 -4.71 8.12 5.20
C GLN A 138 -5.68 8.38 4.04
N ALA A 139 -5.37 9.33 3.16
CA ALA A 139 -6.16 9.62 1.97
C ALA A 139 -6.31 8.40 1.05
N ALA A 140 -5.26 7.57 0.91
CA ALA A 140 -5.35 6.32 0.16
C ALA A 140 -6.39 5.36 0.78
N GLY A 141 -6.48 5.27 2.11
CA GLY A 141 -7.51 4.51 2.81
C GLY A 141 -8.92 5.05 2.54
N GLU A 142 -9.08 6.36 2.60
CA GLU A 142 -10.36 7.03 2.34
C GLU A 142 -10.82 6.85 0.87
N ILE A 143 -9.90 6.94 -0.09
CA ILE A 143 -10.17 6.64 -1.52
C ILE A 143 -10.60 5.18 -1.71
N ALA A 144 -10.08 4.25 -0.87
CA ALA A 144 -10.49 2.85 -0.86
C ALA A 144 -11.82 2.60 -0.11
N ASP A 145 -12.54 3.64 0.26
CA ASP A 145 -13.77 3.56 1.05
C ASP A 145 -13.57 2.81 2.37
N LEU A 146 -12.47 3.18 3.07
CA LEU A 146 -12.13 2.69 4.40
C LEU A 146 -12.06 3.86 5.37
N LYS A 147 -12.72 3.75 6.52
CA LYS A 147 -12.52 4.67 7.64
C LYS A 147 -11.20 4.31 8.33
N VAL A 148 -10.17 5.11 8.11
CA VAL A 148 -8.86 4.89 8.73
C VAL A 148 -8.91 5.31 10.19
N ARG A 149 -8.92 4.33 11.08
CA ARG A 149 -8.99 4.55 12.55
C ARG A 149 -7.68 5.10 13.09
N ARG A 150 -6.57 4.60 12.60
CA ARG A 150 -5.22 5.04 12.99
C ARG A 150 -4.20 4.73 11.89
N ILE A 151 -3.17 5.57 11.83
CA ILE A 151 -1.90 5.28 11.18
C ILE A 151 -0.89 4.97 12.28
N ILE A 152 -0.25 3.80 12.25
CA ILE A 152 0.75 3.38 13.23
C ILE A 152 2.08 3.03 12.55
N ASN A 153 3.18 3.09 13.29
CA ASN A 153 4.49 2.73 12.75
C ASN A 153 4.61 1.21 12.57
N GLU A 154 5.19 0.76 11.46
CA GLU A 154 5.44 -0.67 11.16
C GLU A 154 6.23 -1.37 12.29
N PRO A 155 7.36 -0.83 12.77
CA PRO A 155 8.07 -1.45 13.88
C PRO A 155 7.24 -1.50 15.17
N THR A 156 6.39 -0.52 15.44
CA THR A 156 5.49 -0.54 16.59
C THR A 156 4.45 -1.66 16.44
N ALA A 157 3.87 -1.82 15.25
CA ALA A 157 2.92 -2.89 14.97
C ALA A 157 3.57 -4.28 15.11
N ALA A 158 4.79 -4.45 14.64
CA ALA A 158 5.54 -5.69 14.78
C ALA A 158 5.85 -6.01 16.25
N ALA A 159 6.27 -5.02 17.04
CA ALA A 159 6.51 -5.18 18.47
C ALA A 159 5.23 -5.56 19.24
N LEU A 160 4.10 -4.93 18.90
CA LEU A 160 2.80 -5.26 19.49
C LEU A 160 2.39 -6.70 19.13
N ALA A 161 2.53 -7.10 17.87
CA ALA A 161 2.19 -8.45 17.43
C ALA A 161 3.04 -9.52 18.11
N TYR A 162 4.34 -9.24 18.34
CA TYR A 162 5.23 -10.13 19.08
C TYR A 162 4.90 -10.20 20.57
N GLY A 163 4.53 -9.07 21.17
CA GLY A 163 4.34 -8.94 22.62
C GLY A 163 2.95 -9.28 23.14
N LEU A 164 1.92 -9.42 22.26
CA LEU A 164 0.53 -9.60 22.66
C LEU A 164 0.28 -10.79 23.61
N ASN A 165 1.11 -11.83 23.57
CA ASN A 165 0.99 -13.03 24.38
C ASN A 165 2.01 -13.11 25.53
N LYS A 166 2.80 -12.06 25.77
CA LYS A 166 3.87 -12.06 26.78
C LYS A 166 3.49 -11.22 27.99
N LYS A 167 3.56 -11.84 29.17
CA LYS A 167 3.21 -11.22 30.46
C LYS A 167 4.41 -10.61 31.20
N LYS A 168 5.60 -10.56 30.60
CA LYS A 168 6.83 -10.04 31.22
C LYS A 168 7.34 -8.81 30.50
N GLU A 169 7.93 -7.86 31.23
CA GLU A 169 8.70 -6.76 30.65
C GLU A 169 9.85 -7.31 29.81
N GLU A 170 9.89 -6.96 28.54
CA GLU A 170 10.96 -7.36 27.60
C GLU A 170 11.44 -6.15 26.83
N LYS A 171 12.73 -6.15 26.52
CA LYS A 171 13.32 -5.21 25.54
C LYS A 171 13.30 -5.87 24.18
N ILE A 172 12.62 -5.26 23.24
CA ILE A 172 12.45 -5.80 21.87
C ILE A 172 13.17 -4.87 20.89
N VAL A 173 13.95 -5.45 19.98
CA VAL A 173 14.51 -4.77 18.83
C VAL A 173 13.76 -5.25 17.60
N VAL A 174 13.19 -4.32 16.84
CA VAL A 174 12.57 -4.60 15.54
C VAL A 174 13.54 -4.09 14.47
N TYR A 175 13.96 -4.98 13.61
CA TYR A 175 14.76 -4.66 12.42
C TYR A 175 13.87 -4.82 11.19
N ASP A 176 13.65 -3.71 10.46
CA ASP A 176 12.78 -3.60 9.29
C ASP A 176 13.59 -3.11 8.06
#